data_175fce4f2d03b578d1aaaf3c8bcc52aa
#
_entry.id   175fce4f2d03b578d1aaaf3c8bcc52aa
#
_cell.length_a   1.000
_cell.length_b   1.000
_cell.length_c   1.000
_cell.angle_alpha   90.00
_cell.angle_beta   90.00
_cell.angle_gamma   90.00
#
_symmetry.space_group_name_H-M   'P 1'
#
loop_
_entity.id
_entity.type
_entity.pdbx_description
1 polymer ?
#
loop_
_entity_poly.entity_id
_entity_poly.type
_entity_poly.pdbx_seq_one_letter_code
_entity_poly.pdbx_strand_id
1 'polypeptide(L)'
;MNKTIKNYEIEKFFNTMDSNDNFMHDTKLKMPAKVRQAIRINFKTFSDRVDLIKSSRTDIIKGYINSGDAEISDDGVKFTNHIKEVATELNELDNVENTLDIQTIEGEALDIFLDKTELSIEEEDVLEFFREEKKKDDSKEKSGTK
;
A
#
# COMPACT_ATOMS: atom_id res chain seq x y z
N MET A 1 -2.53 -14.16 -4.26
CA MET A 1 -1.18 -14.11 -4.81
C MET A 1 -0.29 -13.19 -3.96
N ASN A 2 0.87 -13.66 -3.58
CA ASN A 2 1.77 -12.86 -2.74
C ASN A 2 2.51 -11.82 -3.59
N LYS A 3 2.51 -10.58 -3.11
CA LYS A 3 3.26 -9.48 -3.71
C LYS A 3 4.11 -8.80 -2.65
N THR A 4 5.28 -8.35 -3.04
CA THR A 4 6.22 -7.66 -2.16
C THR A 4 6.08 -6.15 -2.35
N ILE A 5 6.00 -5.43 -1.23
CA ILE A 5 5.79 -3.99 -1.23
C ILE A 5 6.42 -3.38 0.03
N LYS A 6 6.96 -2.18 -0.09
CA LYS A 6 7.57 -1.49 1.05
C LYS A 6 6.52 -0.75 1.88
N ASN A 7 6.84 -0.55 3.16
CA ASN A 7 5.93 0.13 4.09
C ASN A 7 5.44 1.48 3.55
N TYR A 8 6.32 2.31 3.00
CA TYR A 8 5.90 3.64 2.51
C TYR A 8 4.92 3.52 1.34
N GLU A 9 5.07 2.50 0.51
CA GLU A 9 4.16 2.26 -0.61
C GLU A 9 2.80 1.76 -0.13
N ILE A 10 2.79 0.92 0.90
CA ILE A 10 1.54 0.45 1.52
C ILE A 10 0.74 1.65 2.05
N GLU A 11 1.40 2.55 2.78
CA GLU A 11 0.75 3.73 3.31
C GLU A 11 0.23 4.64 2.19
N LYS A 12 1.00 4.80 1.14
CA LYS A 12 0.62 5.60 -0.02
C LYS A 12 -0.64 5.02 -0.69
N PHE A 13 -0.65 3.72 -0.95
CA PHE A 13 -1.79 3.06 -1.58
C PHE A 13 -3.02 3.09 -0.66
N PHE A 14 -2.81 2.84 0.63
CA PHE A 14 -3.90 2.90 1.60
C PHE A 14 -4.53 4.29 1.64
N ASN A 15 -3.71 5.33 1.69
CA ASN A 15 -4.20 6.71 1.72
C ASN A 15 -5.02 7.04 0.47
N THR A 16 -4.60 6.57 -0.69
CA THR A 16 -5.34 6.73 -1.93
C THR A 16 -6.70 6.04 -1.85
N MET A 17 -6.74 4.83 -1.29
CA MET A 17 -7.97 4.06 -1.17
C MET A 17 -8.90 4.60 -0.08
N ASP A 18 -8.35 5.23 0.96
CA ASP A 18 -9.10 5.73 2.12
C ASP A 18 -9.62 7.16 1.94
N SER A 19 -9.16 7.87 0.91
CA SER A 19 -9.61 9.23 0.64
C SER A 19 -11.11 9.27 0.34
N ASN A 20 -11.81 10.27 0.87
CA ASN A 20 -13.26 10.41 0.69
C ASN A 20 -13.69 10.60 -0.76
N ASP A 21 -12.79 11.11 -1.58
CA ASP A 21 -13.07 11.39 -2.99
C ASP A 21 -12.57 10.28 -3.92
N ASN A 22 -12.14 9.15 -3.36
CA ASN A 22 -11.59 8.09 -4.17
C ASN A 22 -12.67 7.16 -4.76
N PHE A 23 -12.26 6.37 -5.72
CA PHE A 23 -13.13 5.45 -6.44
C PHE A 23 -13.82 4.40 -5.55
N MET A 24 -13.24 4.07 -4.40
CA MET A 24 -13.82 3.07 -3.50
C MET A 24 -15.13 3.52 -2.88
N HIS A 25 -15.26 4.83 -2.65
CA HIS A 25 -16.43 5.39 -1.99
C HIS A 25 -17.47 5.91 -2.98
N ASP A 26 -17.17 5.89 -4.27
CA ASP A 26 -18.09 6.35 -5.30
C ASP A 26 -19.08 5.25 -5.65
N THR A 27 -20.28 5.35 -5.08
CA THR A 27 -21.35 4.38 -5.31
C THR A 27 -21.96 4.50 -6.70
N LYS A 28 -21.72 5.61 -7.40
CA LYS A 28 -22.21 5.82 -8.75
C LYS A 28 -21.31 5.16 -9.79
N LEU A 29 -20.11 4.82 -9.40
CA LEU A 29 -19.15 4.21 -10.30
C LEU A 29 -19.55 2.77 -10.59
N LYS A 30 -19.77 2.47 -11.86
CA LYS A 30 -20.08 1.12 -12.28
C LYS A 30 -18.82 0.27 -12.31
N MET A 31 -18.68 -0.55 -11.31
CA MET A 31 -17.51 -1.38 -11.12
C MET A 31 -17.92 -2.84 -11.21
N PRO A 32 -17.23 -3.66 -12.03
CA PRO A 32 -17.49 -5.09 -12.05
C PRO A 32 -17.36 -5.70 -10.64
N ALA A 33 -18.20 -6.69 -10.36
CA ALA A 33 -18.24 -7.30 -9.04
C ALA A 33 -16.88 -7.83 -8.59
N LYS A 34 -16.13 -8.44 -9.50
CA LYS A 34 -14.79 -8.99 -9.20
C LYS A 34 -13.80 -7.88 -8.82
N VAL A 35 -13.87 -6.75 -9.51
CA VAL A 35 -13.00 -5.60 -9.22
C VAL A 35 -13.35 -5.02 -7.86
N ARG A 36 -14.64 -4.82 -7.60
CA ARG A 36 -15.10 -4.26 -6.32
C ARG A 36 -14.71 -5.15 -5.15
N GLN A 37 -14.89 -6.46 -5.28
CA GLN A 37 -14.54 -7.40 -4.21
C GLN A 37 -13.04 -7.40 -3.93
N ALA A 38 -12.22 -7.41 -4.99
CA ALA A 38 -10.77 -7.37 -4.84
C ALA A 38 -10.31 -6.11 -4.12
N ILE A 39 -10.87 -4.96 -4.49
CA ILE A 39 -10.55 -3.69 -3.85
C ILE A 39 -10.88 -3.75 -2.35
N ARG A 40 -12.05 -4.27 -1.98
CA ARG A 40 -12.45 -4.37 -0.57
C ARG A 40 -11.55 -5.30 0.23
N ILE A 41 -11.22 -6.46 -0.32
CA ILE A 41 -10.31 -7.41 0.32
C ILE A 41 -8.94 -6.80 0.53
N ASN A 42 -8.41 -6.16 -0.52
CA ASN A 42 -7.09 -5.56 -0.48
C ASN A 42 -7.05 -4.34 0.45
N PHE A 43 -8.12 -3.58 0.50
CA PHE A 43 -8.23 -2.45 1.44
C PHE A 43 -8.05 -2.93 2.88
N LYS A 44 -8.72 -4.03 3.25
CA LYS A 44 -8.57 -4.57 4.59
C LYS A 44 -7.16 -5.06 4.86
N THR A 45 -6.55 -5.73 3.90
CA THR A 45 -5.16 -6.19 4.00
C THR A 45 -4.21 -5.03 4.25
N PHE A 46 -4.37 -3.95 3.49
CA PHE A 46 -3.56 -2.74 3.67
C PHE A 46 -3.85 -2.05 4.99
N SER A 47 -5.11 -1.94 5.37
CA SER A 47 -5.51 -1.31 6.64
C SER A 47 -4.85 -1.99 7.83
N ASP A 48 -4.88 -3.30 7.89
CA ASP A 48 -4.27 -4.07 8.96
C ASP A 48 -2.75 -3.85 9.01
N ARG A 49 -2.11 -3.79 7.85
CA ARG A 49 -0.67 -3.56 7.78
C ARG A 49 -0.30 -2.13 8.15
N VAL A 50 -1.10 -1.15 7.75
CA VAL A 50 -0.88 0.26 8.13
C VAL A 50 -0.94 0.43 9.64
N ASP A 51 -1.85 -0.26 10.31
CA ASP A 51 -1.93 -0.22 11.77
C ASP A 51 -0.64 -0.72 12.42
N LEU A 52 -0.06 -1.80 11.89
CA LEU A 52 1.22 -2.31 12.38
C LEU A 52 2.36 -1.32 12.12
N ILE A 53 2.39 -0.70 10.96
CA ILE A 53 3.42 0.29 10.61
C ILE A 53 3.33 1.49 11.56
N LYS A 54 2.13 1.98 11.81
CA LYS A 54 1.90 3.12 12.73
C LYS A 54 2.32 2.77 14.16
N SER A 55 2.00 1.56 14.62
CA SER A 55 2.43 1.10 15.94
C SER A 55 3.94 1.03 16.05
N SER A 56 4.61 0.51 15.03
CA SER A 56 6.07 0.43 15.00
C SER A 56 6.71 1.81 15.02
N ARG A 57 6.16 2.74 14.24
CA ARG A 57 6.63 4.13 14.23
C ARG A 57 6.48 4.78 15.60
N THR A 58 5.33 4.56 16.24
CA THR A 58 5.05 5.08 17.57
C THR A 58 6.04 4.51 18.60
N ASP A 59 6.34 3.23 18.51
CA ASP A 59 7.28 2.59 19.43
C ASP A 59 8.69 3.16 19.30
N ILE A 60 9.13 3.42 18.07
CA ILE A 60 10.44 4.06 17.83
C ILE A 60 10.46 5.45 18.48
N ILE A 61 9.44 6.26 18.24
CA ILE A 61 9.36 7.62 18.79
C ILE A 61 9.30 7.60 20.32
N LYS A 62 8.48 6.70 20.89
CA LYS A 62 8.40 6.55 22.36
C LYS A 62 9.74 6.17 22.98
N GLY A 63 10.52 5.36 22.30
CA GLY A 63 11.86 5.01 22.77
C GLY A 63 12.75 6.25 22.96
N TYR A 64 12.69 7.17 22.03
CA TYR A 64 13.46 8.43 22.13
C TYR A 64 12.89 9.38 23.16
N ILE A 65 11.57 9.42 23.33
CA ILE A 65 10.94 10.22 24.40
C ILE A 65 11.37 9.68 25.76
N ASN A 66 11.32 8.36 25.94
CA ASN A 66 11.68 7.72 27.22
C ASN A 66 13.16 7.89 27.57
N SER A 67 14.03 7.97 26.58
CA SER A 67 15.46 8.19 26.81
C SER A 67 15.82 9.66 27.02
N GLY A 68 14.86 10.57 26.89
CA GLY A 68 15.08 12.00 27.05
C GLY A 68 15.58 12.71 25.78
N ASP A 69 15.60 12.01 24.64
CA ASP A 69 16.09 12.55 23.37
C ASP A 69 15.00 13.24 22.55
N ALA A 70 13.78 13.19 23.02
CA ALA A 70 12.64 13.85 22.38
C ALA A 70 11.66 14.37 23.41
N GLU A 71 10.94 15.43 23.08
CA GLU A 71 9.95 16.05 23.95
C GLU A 71 8.60 16.14 23.23
N ILE A 72 7.53 15.94 23.98
CA ILE A 72 6.18 16.13 23.48
C ILE A 72 5.76 17.57 23.77
N SER A 73 5.26 18.26 22.73
CA SER A 73 4.72 19.61 22.87
C SER A 73 3.35 19.68 22.16
N ASP A 74 2.66 20.81 22.27
CA ASP A 74 1.39 21.04 21.57
C ASP A 74 1.52 20.92 20.06
N ASP A 75 2.74 21.19 19.52
CA ASP A 75 3.04 21.12 18.10
C ASP A 75 3.49 19.73 17.66
N GLY A 76 3.53 18.76 18.57
CA GLY A 76 3.96 17.39 18.27
C GLY A 76 5.20 16.98 19.04
N VAL A 77 6.01 16.11 18.41
CA VAL A 77 7.24 15.59 19.02
C VAL A 77 8.44 16.33 18.45
N LYS A 78 9.29 16.84 19.35
CA LYS A 78 10.52 17.52 18.97
C LYS A 78 11.72 16.67 19.42
N PHE A 79 12.56 16.30 18.49
CA PHE A 79 13.79 15.56 18.79
C PHE A 79 14.90 16.54 19.11
N THR A 80 15.52 16.36 20.28
CA THR A 80 16.54 17.26 20.80
C THR A 80 17.94 16.66 20.71
N ASN A 81 18.02 15.35 20.54
CA ASN A 81 19.27 14.61 20.45
C ASN A 81 19.10 13.42 19.51
N HIS A 82 20.19 12.87 19.01
CA HIS A 82 20.19 11.69 18.13
C HIS A 82 19.29 11.83 16.90
N ILE A 83 19.18 13.05 16.37
CA ILE A 83 18.27 13.35 15.25
C ILE A 83 18.60 12.48 14.03
N LYS A 84 19.87 12.24 13.75
CA LYS A 84 20.28 11.40 12.61
C LYS A 84 19.88 9.94 12.79
N GLU A 85 20.02 9.43 14.01
CA GLU A 85 19.65 8.05 14.32
C GLU A 85 18.14 7.85 14.21
N VAL A 86 17.36 8.82 14.70
CA VAL A 86 15.91 8.80 14.55
C VAL A 86 15.52 8.75 13.07
N ALA A 87 16.09 9.65 12.27
CA ALA A 87 15.82 9.70 10.85
C ALA A 87 16.18 8.39 10.15
N THR A 88 17.31 7.78 10.53
CA THR A 88 17.75 6.51 9.98
C THR A 88 16.77 5.38 10.33
N GLU A 89 16.36 5.29 11.60
CA GLU A 89 15.41 4.25 12.02
C GLU A 89 14.07 4.38 11.36
N LEU A 90 13.55 5.60 11.25
CA LEU A 90 12.27 5.84 10.60
C LEU A 90 12.36 5.52 9.11
N ASN A 91 13.47 5.88 8.47
CA ASN A 91 13.69 5.55 7.07
C ASN A 91 13.82 4.04 6.85
N GLU A 92 14.48 3.34 7.75
CA GLU A 92 14.57 1.88 7.70
C GLU A 92 13.18 1.25 7.81
N LEU A 93 12.34 1.77 8.71
CA LEU A 93 10.97 1.30 8.84
C LEU A 93 10.18 1.51 7.54
N ASP A 94 10.31 2.70 6.94
CA ASP A 94 9.61 3.00 5.69
C ASP A 94 10.02 2.07 4.55
N ASN A 95 11.22 1.54 4.59
CA ASN A 95 11.76 0.67 3.54
C ASN A 95 11.67 -0.82 3.86
N VAL A 96 11.06 -1.20 4.98
CA VAL A 96 10.83 -2.62 5.28
C VAL A 96 9.93 -3.22 4.20
N GLU A 97 10.36 -4.33 3.64
CA GLU A 97 9.59 -5.06 2.64
C GLU A 97 8.58 -5.98 3.31
N ASN A 98 7.40 -6.01 2.75
CA ASN A 98 6.32 -6.88 3.21
C ASN A 98 5.89 -7.78 2.07
N THR A 99 5.56 -9.01 2.40
CA THR A 99 4.89 -9.90 1.45
C THR A 99 3.42 -9.96 1.86
N LEU A 100 2.54 -9.46 0.98
CA LEU A 100 1.11 -9.40 1.24
C LEU A 100 0.38 -10.36 0.31
N ASP A 101 -0.64 -11.01 0.85
CA ASP A 101 -1.54 -11.81 0.05
C ASP A 101 -2.58 -10.87 -0.58
N ILE A 102 -2.45 -10.65 -1.86
CA ILE A 102 -3.28 -9.70 -2.62
C ILE A 102 -4.31 -10.47 -3.44
N GLN A 103 -5.55 -10.03 -3.36
CA GLN A 103 -6.59 -10.50 -4.25
C GLN A 103 -6.39 -9.83 -5.61
N THR A 104 -5.95 -10.60 -6.59
CA THR A 104 -5.63 -10.05 -7.91
C THR A 104 -6.87 -9.84 -8.76
N ILE A 105 -6.77 -8.90 -9.70
CA ILE A 105 -7.82 -8.59 -10.66
C ILE A 105 -7.35 -9.07 -12.03
N GLU A 106 -8.18 -9.84 -12.72
CA GLU A 106 -7.90 -10.30 -14.07
C GLU A 106 -7.64 -9.10 -14.97
N GLY A 107 -6.57 -9.19 -15.78
CA GLY A 107 -6.13 -8.07 -16.60
C GLY A 107 -7.19 -7.54 -17.56
N GLU A 108 -7.94 -8.42 -18.21
CA GLU A 108 -9.00 -8.01 -19.12
C GLU A 108 -10.11 -7.25 -18.40
N ALA A 109 -10.54 -7.74 -17.25
CA ALA A 109 -11.56 -7.07 -16.44
C ALA A 109 -11.09 -5.70 -15.97
N LEU A 110 -9.83 -5.61 -15.57
CA LEU A 110 -9.24 -4.35 -15.13
C LEU A 110 -9.15 -3.35 -16.30
N ASP A 111 -8.68 -3.79 -17.45
CA ASP A 111 -8.55 -2.93 -18.63
C ASP A 111 -9.92 -2.38 -19.07
N ILE A 112 -10.94 -3.20 -19.06
CA ILE A 112 -12.29 -2.76 -19.39
C ILE A 112 -12.77 -1.68 -18.41
N PHE A 113 -12.50 -1.87 -17.13
CA PHE A 113 -12.87 -0.90 -16.11
C PHE A 113 -12.12 0.42 -16.29
N LEU A 114 -10.80 0.34 -16.50
CA LEU A 114 -9.96 1.53 -16.66
C LEU A 114 -10.32 2.34 -17.91
N ASP A 115 -10.67 1.67 -19.00
CA ASP A 115 -11.05 2.34 -20.25
C ASP A 115 -12.35 3.14 -20.11
N LYS A 116 -13.21 2.75 -19.19
CA LYS A 116 -14.53 3.38 -19.00
C LYS A 116 -14.56 4.38 -17.86
N THR A 117 -13.46 4.54 -17.13
CA THR A 117 -13.46 5.28 -15.88
C THR A 117 -12.32 6.29 -15.86
N GLU A 118 -12.63 7.52 -15.50
CA GLU A 118 -11.60 8.52 -15.27
C GLU A 118 -11.09 8.40 -13.83
N LEU A 119 -9.85 8.01 -13.69
CA LEU A 119 -9.18 7.88 -12.40
C LEU A 119 -7.92 8.75 -12.36
N SER A 120 -7.51 9.13 -11.18
CA SER A 120 -6.22 9.78 -10.99
C SER A 120 -5.09 8.79 -11.25
N ILE A 121 -3.89 9.31 -11.45
CA ILE A 121 -2.69 8.47 -11.63
C ILE A 121 -2.49 7.60 -10.38
N GLU A 122 -2.69 8.16 -9.20
CA GLU A 122 -2.54 7.44 -7.95
C GLU A 122 -3.54 6.29 -7.83
N GLU A 123 -4.79 6.51 -8.24
CA GLU A 123 -5.81 5.46 -8.23
C GLU A 123 -5.50 4.37 -9.25
N GLU A 124 -5.03 4.75 -10.43
CA GLU A 124 -4.61 3.78 -11.44
C GLU A 124 -3.43 2.93 -10.94
N ASP A 125 -2.47 3.54 -10.25
CA ASP A 125 -1.31 2.83 -9.71
C ASP A 125 -1.73 1.77 -8.69
N VAL A 126 -2.70 2.09 -7.83
CA VAL A 126 -3.24 1.12 -6.87
C VAL A 126 -3.85 -0.07 -7.61
N LEU A 127 -4.69 0.19 -8.59
CA LEU A 127 -5.36 -0.86 -9.36
C LEU A 127 -4.38 -1.69 -10.16
N GLU A 128 -3.35 -1.07 -10.73
CA GLU A 128 -2.30 -1.80 -11.44
C GLU A 128 -1.53 -2.73 -10.53
N PHE A 129 -1.33 -2.34 -9.27
CA PHE A 129 -0.70 -3.22 -8.29
C PHE A 129 -1.54 -4.48 -8.06
N PHE A 130 -2.87 -4.39 -8.19
CA PHE A 130 -3.76 -5.53 -8.03
C PHE A 130 -3.90 -6.39 -9.28
N ARG A 131 -3.33 -5.97 -10.39
CA ARG A 131 -3.41 -6.70 -11.66
C ARG A 131 -2.80 -8.09 -11.51
N GLU A 132 -3.50 -9.08 -12.03
CA GLU A 132 -3.00 -10.44 -12.08
C GLU A 132 -1.77 -10.51 -12.98
N GLU A 133 -0.70 -11.13 -12.48
CA GLU A 133 0.49 -11.33 -13.27
C GLU A 133 0.27 -12.45 -14.30
N LYS A 134 0.65 -12.18 -15.53
CA LYS A 134 0.61 -13.21 -16.56
C LYS A 134 1.67 -14.27 -16.26
N LYS A 135 1.28 -15.54 -16.38
CA LYS A 135 2.22 -16.65 -16.28
C LYS A 135 3.03 -16.75 -17.57
N LYS A 136 3.83 -15.72 -17.83
CA LYS A 136 4.62 -15.63 -19.05
C LYS A 136 5.57 -16.79 -19.23
N ASP A 137 6.19 -17.20 -18.13
CA ASP A 137 7.29 -18.14 -18.19
C ASP A 137 6.81 -19.53 -18.57
N ASP A 138 5.70 -19.98 -18.03
CA ASP A 138 5.14 -21.30 -18.35
C ASP A 138 4.74 -21.40 -19.82
N SER A 139 4.12 -20.37 -20.37
CA SER A 139 3.69 -20.36 -21.76
C SER A 139 4.87 -20.28 -22.72
N LYS A 140 5.85 -19.44 -22.41
CA LYS A 140 7.03 -19.26 -23.25
C LYS A 140 7.95 -20.45 -23.21
N GLU A 141 8.12 -21.06 -22.06
CA GLU A 141 8.95 -22.25 -21.94
C GLU A 141 8.37 -23.40 -22.73
N LYS A 142 7.07 -23.60 -22.68
CA LYS A 142 6.42 -24.61 -23.50
C LYS A 142 6.58 -24.37 -24.98
N SER A 143 6.57 -23.11 -25.38
CA SER A 143 6.83 -22.76 -26.80
C SER A 143 8.28 -22.93 -27.17
N GLY A 144 9.18 -22.62 -26.25
CA GLY A 144 10.61 -22.69 -26.49
C GLY A 144 11.19 -24.09 -26.56
N THR A 145 10.50 -25.07 -26.01
CA THR A 145 10.97 -26.44 -25.98
C THR A 145 10.70 -27.22 -27.26
N LYS A 146 10.06 -26.60 -28.18
CA LYS A 146 9.76 -27.26 -29.47
C LYS A 146 10.84 -27.02 -30.51
#